data_95d1470ec0df9975a5431767382af3bb
#
_entry.id   95d1470ec0df9975a5431767382af3bb
#
_cell.length_a   1.000
_cell.length_b   1.000
_cell.length_c   1.000
_cell.angle_alpha   90.00
_cell.angle_beta   90.00
_cell.angle_gamma   90.00
#
_symmetry.space_group_name_H-M   'P 1'
#
loop_
_entity.id
_entity.type
_entity.pdbx_description
1 polymer ?
#
loop_
_entity_poly.entity_id
_entity_poly.type
_entity_poly.pdbx_seq_one_letter_code
_entity_poly.pdbx_strand_id
1 'polypeptide(L)'
;IAYETAEEIECGYLPFELLCDFTLMDQNGNDWSLYDHKGKITVLDLSAMWCGPCHNAAIASQNVVNYFGHDKVQWVTILIEDVQRNAPDLADLQSWDSNYGNGLEPILAGDRDLIDISGQNGFELTSWPTFLILDEDMNIKWISKGWNEQTIKRLIEDVLIN
;
A
#
# COMPACT_ATOMS: atom_id res chain seq x y z
N ILE A 1 17.22 27.60 -29.56
CA ILE A 1 15.99 27.02 -29.01
C ILE A 1 16.39 26.19 -27.81
N ALA A 2 16.10 26.69 -26.62
CA ALA A 2 16.28 25.89 -25.42
C ALA A 2 15.17 24.84 -25.39
N TYR A 3 15.53 23.58 -25.50
CA TYR A 3 14.62 22.51 -25.14
C TYR A 3 14.50 22.54 -23.61
N GLU A 4 13.32 22.90 -23.10
CA GLU A 4 13.00 22.59 -21.73
C GLU A 4 12.95 21.06 -21.63
N THR A 5 13.99 20.48 -21.03
CA THR A 5 13.93 19.10 -20.58
C THR A 5 12.84 19.06 -19.54
N ALA A 6 11.79 18.23 -19.76
CA ALA A 6 10.82 17.93 -18.72
C ALA A 6 11.61 17.54 -17.47
N GLU A 7 11.46 18.29 -16.38
CA GLU A 7 12.05 17.88 -15.12
C GLU A 7 11.54 16.48 -14.82
N GLU A 8 12.43 15.50 -14.76
CA GLU A 8 12.08 14.16 -14.30
C GLU A 8 11.54 14.32 -12.89
N ILE A 9 10.27 13.96 -12.67
CA ILE A 9 9.69 13.98 -11.35
C ILE A 9 10.42 12.90 -10.54
N GLU A 10 11.24 13.35 -9.58
CA GLU A 10 11.94 12.45 -8.69
C GLU A 10 10.93 11.75 -7.79
N CYS A 11 11.00 10.43 -7.74
CA CYS A 11 10.21 9.61 -6.84
C CYS A 11 11.10 8.84 -5.88
N GLY A 12 10.53 8.30 -4.83
CA GLY A 12 11.26 7.54 -3.85
C GLY A 12 10.35 6.73 -2.94
N TYR A 13 10.90 6.25 -1.83
CA TYR A 13 10.24 5.34 -0.90
C TYR A 13 10.31 5.82 0.56
N LEU A 14 10.86 7.00 0.79
CA LEU A 14 11.06 7.58 2.12
C LEU A 14 10.03 8.67 2.43
N PRO A 15 9.82 9.01 3.71
CA PRO A 15 8.88 10.05 4.08
C PRO A 15 9.12 11.36 3.35
N PHE A 16 8.03 12.01 2.95
CA PHE A 16 7.95 13.27 2.20
C PHE A 16 8.37 13.18 0.72
N GLU A 17 8.69 11.99 0.23
CA GLU A 17 8.93 11.76 -1.19
C GLU A 17 7.63 11.39 -1.91
N LEU A 18 7.54 11.71 -3.19
CA LEU A 18 6.54 11.14 -4.08
C LEU A 18 6.84 9.66 -4.23
N LEU A 19 5.90 8.79 -3.88
CA LEU A 19 6.10 7.35 -4.07
C LEU A 19 6.23 7.03 -5.56
N CYS A 20 7.25 6.26 -5.92
CA CYS A 20 7.43 5.79 -7.30
C CYS A 20 6.22 4.96 -7.74
N ASP A 21 5.75 5.21 -8.96
CA ASP A 21 4.67 4.42 -9.55
C ASP A 21 5.07 2.95 -9.68
N PHE A 22 4.09 2.09 -9.58
CA PHE A 22 4.27 0.66 -9.83
C PHE A 22 3.01 0.08 -10.46
N THR A 23 3.18 -1.03 -11.16
CA THR A 23 2.09 -1.83 -11.73
C THR A 23 2.24 -3.26 -11.25
N LEU A 24 1.22 -3.78 -10.57
CA LEU A 24 1.16 -5.13 -10.03
C LEU A 24 -0.17 -5.77 -10.40
N MET A 25 -0.20 -7.11 -10.45
CA MET A 25 -1.43 -7.87 -10.69
C MET A 25 -2.34 -7.78 -9.47
N ASP A 26 -3.63 -7.52 -9.69
CA ASP A 26 -4.65 -7.55 -8.66
C ASP A 26 -5.36 -8.92 -8.55
N GLN A 27 -6.28 -9.05 -7.60
CA GLN A 27 -7.04 -10.28 -7.34
C GLN A 27 -7.96 -10.71 -8.48
N ASN A 28 -8.18 -9.86 -9.46
CA ASN A 28 -8.97 -10.16 -10.67
C ASN A 28 -8.07 -10.59 -11.85
N GLY A 29 -6.76 -10.64 -11.64
CA GLY A 29 -5.78 -10.97 -12.66
C GLY A 29 -5.46 -9.81 -13.61
N ASN A 30 -5.85 -8.58 -13.27
CA ASN A 30 -5.62 -7.38 -14.07
C ASN A 30 -4.45 -6.58 -13.52
N ASP A 31 -3.81 -5.81 -14.39
CA ASP A 31 -2.79 -4.85 -13.98
C ASP A 31 -3.42 -3.69 -13.22
N TRP A 32 -2.82 -3.35 -12.09
CA TRP A 32 -3.20 -2.22 -11.26
C TRP A 32 -1.99 -1.29 -11.09
N SER A 33 -2.15 -0.01 -11.47
CA SER A 33 -1.09 0.99 -11.37
C SER A 33 -1.45 2.05 -10.34
N LEU A 34 -0.50 2.37 -9.46
CA LEU A 34 -0.73 3.29 -8.35
C LEU A 34 -1.23 4.67 -8.82
N TYR A 35 -0.59 5.24 -9.83
CA TYR A 35 -0.90 6.61 -10.27
C TYR A 35 -2.25 6.76 -10.97
N ASP A 36 -2.86 5.66 -11.38
CA ASP A 36 -4.23 5.67 -11.92
C ASP A 36 -5.27 5.91 -10.82
N HIS A 37 -4.87 5.86 -9.55
CA HIS A 37 -5.75 5.93 -8.39
C HIS A 37 -5.49 7.15 -7.48
N LYS A 38 -4.95 8.23 -8.04
CA LYS A 38 -4.81 9.51 -7.35
C LYS A 38 -6.18 10.09 -6.97
N GLY A 39 -6.21 10.93 -5.96
CA GLY A 39 -7.41 11.67 -5.54
C GLY A 39 -7.98 11.21 -4.21
N LYS A 40 -7.43 10.16 -3.61
CA LYS A 40 -7.79 9.68 -2.27
C LYS A 40 -6.54 9.49 -1.45
N ILE A 41 -6.68 9.61 -0.13
CA ILE A 41 -5.64 9.16 0.78
C ILE A 41 -5.52 7.64 0.64
N THR A 42 -4.31 7.16 0.47
CA THR A 42 -4.05 5.72 0.31
C THR A 42 -3.34 5.18 1.55
N VAL A 43 -3.92 4.13 2.15
CA VAL A 43 -3.21 3.27 3.08
C VAL A 43 -2.59 2.15 2.25
N LEU A 44 -1.29 2.17 2.09
CA LEU A 44 -0.56 1.12 1.40
C LEU A 44 -0.05 0.13 2.44
N ASP A 45 -0.60 -1.07 2.43
CA ASP A 45 -0.37 -2.13 3.40
C ASP A 45 0.59 -3.16 2.80
N LEU A 46 1.82 -3.21 3.29
CA LEU A 46 2.83 -4.19 2.91
C LEU A 46 2.75 -5.37 3.89
N SER A 47 2.19 -6.46 3.44
CA SER A 47 1.85 -7.62 4.27
C SER A 47 2.40 -8.92 3.72
N ALA A 48 2.32 -9.96 4.55
CA ALA A 48 2.62 -11.33 4.18
C ALA A 48 1.52 -12.27 4.71
N MET A 49 1.27 -13.35 4.00
CA MET A 49 0.21 -14.30 4.37
C MET A 49 0.53 -15.11 5.62
N TRP A 50 1.81 -15.25 5.97
CA TRP A 50 2.26 -15.92 7.20
C TRP A 50 2.21 -15.04 8.45
N CYS A 51 1.97 -13.76 8.31
CA CYS A 51 2.11 -12.76 9.37
C CYS A 51 0.79 -12.58 10.13
N GLY A 52 0.76 -12.90 11.42
CA GLY A 52 -0.43 -12.75 12.28
C GLY A 52 -0.97 -11.33 12.35
N PRO A 53 -0.15 -10.32 12.70
CA PRO A 53 -0.60 -8.92 12.70
C PRO A 53 -1.09 -8.42 11.35
N CYS A 54 -0.58 -8.96 10.23
CA CYS A 54 -1.08 -8.65 8.90
C CYS A 54 -2.52 -9.11 8.70
N HIS A 55 -2.88 -10.28 9.22
CA HIS A 55 -4.26 -10.76 9.22
C HIS A 55 -5.18 -9.86 10.05
N ASN A 56 -4.72 -9.39 11.20
CA ASN A 56 -5.49 -8.47 12.04
C ASN A 56 -5.74 -7.14 11.35
N ALA A 57 -4.75 -6.61 10.64
CA ALA A 57 -4.90 -5.41 9.83
C ALA A 57 -5.90 -5.62 8.69
N ALA A 58 -5.83 -6.76 8.01
CA ALA A 58 -6.75 -7.11 6.93
C ALA A 58 -8.20 -7.18 7.42
N ILE A 59 -8.43 -7.80 8.59
CA ILE A 59 -9.77 -7.87 9.20
C ILE A 59 -10.34 -6.47 9.46
N ALA A 60 -9.52 -5.53 9.91
CA ALA A 60 -9.95 -4.19 10.30
C ALA A 60 -9.96 -3.19 9.15
N SER A 61 -9.37 -3.51 8.00
CA SER A 61 -9.18 -2.56 6.89
C SER A 61 -10.48 -1.91 6.41
N GLN A 62 -11.55 -2.69 6.28
CA GLN A 62 -12.84 -2.17 5.85
C GLN A 62 -13.46 -1.22 6.87
N ASN A 63 -13.30 -1.50 8.16
CA ASN A 63 -13.78 -0.62 9.22
C ASN A 63 -13.06 0.73 9.19
N VAL A 64 -11.77 0.73 8.91
CA VAL A 64 -10.98 1.96 8.78
C VAL A 64 -11.46 2.77 7.59
N VAL A 65 -11.60 2.14 6.41
CA VAL A 65 -12.08 2.83 5.21
C VAL A 65 -13.51 3.34 5.40
N ASN A 66 -14.41 2.54 5.97
CA ASN A 66 -15.80 2.95 6.24
C ASN A 66 -15.88 4.11 7.23
N TYR A 67 -14.98 4.17 8.21
CA TYR A 67 -14.92 5.26 9.19
C TYR A 67 -14.68 6.63 8.53
N PHE A 68 -13.81 6.68 7.52
CA PHE A 68 -13.50 7.93 6.79
C PHE A 68 -14.37 8.13 5.54
N GLY A 69 -14.83 7.07 4.92
CA GLY A 69 -15.55 7.04 3.66
C GLY A 69 -14.70 6.61 2.48
N HIS A 70 -15.29 5.81 1.60
CA HIS A 70 -14.63 5.29 0.38
C HIS A 70 -14.30 6.37 -0.64
N ASP A 71 -14.92 7.54 -0.54
CA ASP A 71 -14.63 8.70 -1.37
C ASP A 71 -13.36 9.43 -0.93
N LYS A 72 -12.90 9.22 0.29
CA LYS A 72 -11.74 9.91 0.87
C LYS A 72 -10.53 9.05 1.06
N VAL A 73 -10.71 7.77 1.38
CA VAL A 73 -9.64 6.83 1.73
C VAL A 73 -9.80 5.53 0.96
N GLN A 74 -8.69 5.02 0.47
CA GLN A 74 -8.59 3.69 -0.11
C GLN A 74 -7.51 2.89 0.60
N TRP A 75 -7.73 1.58 0.70
CA TRP A 75 -6.78 0.63 1.27
C TRP A 75 -6.24 -0.27 0.17
N VAL A 76 -4.93 -0.29 0.00
CA VAL A 76 -4.25 -1.09 -1.02
C VAL A 76 -3.32 -2.05 -0.31
N THR A 77 -3.55 -3.34 -0.46
CA THR A 77 -2.70 -4.38 0.12
C THR A 77 -1.74 -4.90 -0.93
N ILE A 78 -0.45 -4.91 -0.63
CA ILE A 78 0.57 -5.63 -1.40
C ILE A 78 1.02 -6.83 -0.57
N LEU A 79 0.71 -8.03 -1.04
CA LEU A 79 1.21 -9.26 -0.44
C LEU A 79 2.61 -9.55 -1.00
N ILE A 80 3.60 -9.52 -0.14
CA ILE A 80 5.01 -9.71 -0.51
C ILE A 80 5.39 -11.19 -0.49
N GLU A 81 4.79 -11.96 0.42
CA GLU A 81 5.07 -13.39 0.58
C GLU A 81 3.79 -14.18 0.89
N ASP A 82 3.72 -15.41 0.37
CA ASP A 82 2.69 -16.37 0.75
C ASP A 82 3.01 -17.03 2.10
N VAL A 83 2.25 -18.07 2.48
CA VAL A 83 2.46 -18.79 3.75
C VAL A 83 3.79 -19.54 3.81
N GLN A 84 4.38 -19.85 2.67
CA GLN A 84 5.66 -20.55 2.53
C GLN A 84 6.83 -19.62 2.25
N ARG A 85 6.59 -18.30 2.30
CA ARG A 85 7.55 -17.23 2.04
C ARG A 85 8.01 -17.14 0.57
N ASN A 86 7.19 -17.63 -0.35
CA ASN A 86 7.36 -17.44 -1.78
C ASN A 86 6.53 -16.26 -2.28
N ALA A 87 6.78 -15.82 -3.53
CA ALA A 87 5.96 -14.79 -4.16
C ALA A 87 4.50 -15.27 -4.28
N PRO A 88 3.51 -14.44 -3.88
CA PRO A 88 2.11 -14.80 -4.00
C PRO A 88 1.68 -14.94 -5.46
N ASP A 89 0.77 -15.85 -5.73
CA ASP A 89 0.11 -16.03 -7.02
C ASP A 89 -1.34 -15.51 -6.99
N LEU A 90 -2.05 -15.60 -8.11
CA LEU A 90 -3.43 -15.14 -8.22
C LEU A 90 -4.36 -15.85 -7.24
N ALA A 91 -4.16 -17.15 -7.02
CA ALA A 91 -4.97 -17.93 -6.08
C ALA A 91 -4.78 -17.42 -4.63
N ASP A 92 -3.57 -17.01 -4.27
CA ASP A 92 -3.27 -16.39 -2.97
C ASP A 92 -4.01 -15.07 -2.80
N LEU A 93 -4.00 -14.20 -3.82
CA LEU A 93 -4.73 -12.93 -3.80
C LEU A 93 -6.23 -13.16 -3.64
N GLN A 94 -6.80 -14.11 -4.36
CA GLN A 94 -8.21 -14.46 -4.29
C GLN A 94 -8.58 -15.04 -2.93
N SER A 95 -7.72 -15.86 -2.33
CA SER A 95 -7.91 -16.38 -0.98
C SER A 95 -7.92 -15.25 0.06
N TRP A 96 -6.99 -14.30 -0.05
CA TRP A 96 -6.94 -13.14 0.85
C TRP A 96 -8.19 -12.27 0.71
N ASP A 97 -8.62 -12.02 -0.51
CA ASP A 97 -9.84 -11.25 -0.80
C ASP A 97 -11.09 -11.95 -0.25
N SER A 98 -11.19 -13.28 -0.41
CA SER A 98 -12.32 -14.06 0.12
C SER A 98 -12.39 -14.04 1.65
N ASN A 99 -11.27 -13.99 2.32
CA ASN A 99 -11.21 -14.00 3.78
C ASN A 99 -11.36 -12.61 4.40
N TYR A 100 -10.85 -11.57 3.76
CA TYR A 100 -10.73 -10.23 4.35
C TYR A 100 -11.27 -9.11 3.48
N GLY A 101 -11.40 -9.32 2.18
CA GLY A 101 -11.79 -8.31 1.22
C GLY A 101 -13.30 -8.16 1.11
N ASN A 102 -13.70 -7.14 0.36
CA ASN A 102 -15.09 -6.90 -0.03
C ASN A 102 -15.24 -6.78 -1.56
N GLY A 103 -14.19 -7.11 -2.32
CA GLY A 103 -14.14 -6.95 -3.77
C GLY A 103 -13.90 -5.52 -4.24
N LEU A 104 -13.81 -4.54 -3.34
CA LEU A 104 -13.62 -3.12 -3.67
C LEU A 104 -12.17 -2.66 -3.52
N GLU A 105 -11.47 -3.21 -2.52
CA GLU A 105 -10.09 -2.82 -2.22
C GLU A 105 -9.11 -3.72 -2.98
N PRO A 106 -8.09 -3.15 -3.66
CA PRO A 106 -7.14 -3.96 -4.40
C PRO A 106 -6.22 -4.75 -3.49
N ILE A 107 -5.97 -6.01 -3.89
CA ILE A 107 -5.01 -6.91 -3.27
C ILE A 107 -4.03 -7.29 -4.37
N LEU A 108 -2.78 -6.89 -4.21
CA LEU A 108 -1.77 -6.93 -5.25
C LEU A 108 -0.71 -7.98 -4.96
N ALA A 109 -0.27 -8.65 -6.02
CA ALA A 109 0.85 -9.59 -5.96
C ALA A 109 2.17 -8.82 -6.00
N GLY A 110 2.81 -8.72 -4.85
CA GLY A 110 4.18 -8.24 -4.73
C GLY A 110 5.18 -9.39 -4.73
N ASP A 111 6.42 -9.06 -4.48
CA ASP A 111 7.51 -9.97 -4.20
C ASP A 111 8.66 -9.24 -3.49
N ARG A 112 9.73 -9.97 -3.19
CA ARG A 112 10.89 -9.39 -2.49
C ARG A 112 11.67 -8.37 -3.31
N ASP A 113 11.51 -8.34 -4.63
CA ASP A 113 12.18 -7.35 -5.49
C ASP A 113 11.67 -5.93 -5.23
N LEU A 114 10.49 -5.79 -4.61
CA LEU A 114 9.96 -4.50 -4.19
C LEU A 114 10.65 -3.94 -2.94
N ILE A 115 11.43 -4.74 -2.22
CA ILE A 115 11.97 -4.42 -0.91
C ILE A 115 13.44 -4.03 -1.04
N ASP A 116 13.77 -2.90 -0.44
CA ASP A 116 15.13 -2.46 -0.17
C ASP A 116 15.18 -1.90 1.25
N ILE A 117 15.86 -2.59 2.16
CA ILE A 117 15.90 -2.18 3.58
C ILE A 117 16.53 -0.81 3.80
N SER A 118 17.30 -0.28 2.84
CA SER A 118 17.80 1.10 2.89
C SER A 118 16.73 2.14 2.51
N GLY A 119 15.64 1.73 1.84
CA GLY A 119 14.61 2.62 1.34
C GLY A 119 15.01 3.45 0.13
N GLN A 120 16.14 3.18 -0.50
CA GLN A 120 16.64 3.97 -1.64
C GLN A 120 16.04 3.52 -2.97
N ASN A 121 15.93 2.20 -3.20
CA ASN A 121 15.46 1.63 -4.46
C ASN A 121 14.24 0.72 -4.30
N GLY A 122 13.58 0.77 -3.15
CA GLY A 122 12.41 -0.04 -2.85
C GLY A 122 11.89 0.28 -1.46
N PHE A 123 10.83 -0.40 -1.07
CA PHE A 123 10.22 -0.21 0.25
C PHE A 123 11.15 -0.67 1.38
N GLU A 124 11.31 0.18 2.39
CA GLU A 124 11.99 -0.17 3.63
C GLU A 124 11.07 -1.06 4.49
N LEU A 125 11.07 -2.36 4.20
CA LEU A 125 10.26 -3.33 4.92
C LEU A 125 11.15 -4.12 5.89
N THR A 126 11.19 -3.70 7.15
CA THR A 126 11.95 -4.34 8.23
C THR A 126 11.05 -4.89 9.33
N SER A 127 9.78 -4.61 9.28
CA SER A 127 8.75 -5.05 10.23
C SER A 127 7.45 -5.32 9.50
N TRP A 128 6.73 -6.36 9.91
CA TRP A 128 5.50 -6.79 9.26
C TRP A 128 4.29 -6.58 10.17
N PRO A 129 3.22 -5.98 9.67
CA PRO A 129 3.11 -5.23 8.42
C PRO A 129 3.79 -3.85 8.50
N THR A 130 4.06 -3.25 7.36
CA THR A 130 4.46 -1.83 7.27
C THR A 130 3.42 -1.10 6.42
N PHE A 131 3.03 0.09 6.89
CA PHE A 131 2.04 0.93 6.23
C PHE A 131 2.67 2.23 5.75
N LEU A 132 2.38 2.60 4.50
CA LEU A 132 2.62 3.95 4.01
C LEU A 132 1.28 4.66 3.92
N ILE A 133 1.21 5.87 4.49
CA ILE A 133 0.03 6.72 4.35
C ILE A 133 0.38 7.77 3.31
N LEU A 134 -0.31 7.71 2.17
CA LEU A 134 -0.08 8.59 1.03
C LEU A 134 -1.18 9.64 0.97
N ASP A 135 -0.81 10.86 0.59
CA ASP A 135 -1.79 11.89 0.28
C ASP A 135 -2.45 11.66 -1.10
N GLU A 136 -3.34 12.55 -1.50
CA GLU A 136 -4.11 12.44 -2.75
C GLU A 136 -3.23 12.45 -4.02
N ASP A 137 -2.01 12.96 -3.92
CA ASP A 137 -1.03 13.04 -5.01
C ASP A 137 0.03 11.93 -4.94
N MET A 138 -0.14 10.97 -4.03
CA MET A 138 0.78 9.84 -3.78
C MET A 138 2.11 10.22 -3.13
N ASN A 139 2.17 11.37 -2.43
CA ASN A 139 3.30 11.69 -1.57
C ASN A 139 3.21 10.88 -0.28
N ILE A 140 4.36 10.33 0.15
CA ILE A 140 4.45 9.58 1.40
C ILE A 140 4.42 10.56 2.57
N LYS A 141 3.36 10.52 3.38
CA LYS A 141 3.22 11.38 4.56
C LYS A 141 3.67 10.69 5.83
N TRP A 142 3.40 9.40 5.97
CA TRP A 142 3.78 8.59 7.12
C TRP A 142 4.19 7.20 6.70
N ILE A 143 5.16 6.63 7.43
CA ILE A 143 5.48 5.21 7.41
C ILE A 143 5.29 4.70 8.83
N SER A 144 4.45 3.68 8.99
CA SER A 144 4.13 3.09 10.29
C SER A 144 4.42 1.59 10.29
N LYS A 145 5.19 1.14 11.27
CA LYS A 145 5.59 -0.27 11.40
C LYS A 145 4.71 -0.98 12.44
N GLY A 146 4.27 -2.18 12.10
CA GLY A 146 3.36 -2.95 12.93
C GLY A 146 1.91 -2.48 12.82
N TRP A 147 0.98 -3.26 13.39
CA TRP A 147 -0.44 -2.96 13.31
C TRP A 147 -0.97 -2.35 14.60
N ASN A 148 -1.59 -1.20 14.49
CA ASN A 148 -2.44 -0.59 15.51
C ASN A 148 -3.50 0.26 14.82
N GLU A 149 -4.77 -0.12 14.96
CA GLU A 149 -5.88 0.54 14.27
C GLU A 149 -5.99 2.02 14.65
N GLN A 150 -5.85 2.35 15.92
CA GLN A 150 -5.94 3.72 16.40
C GLN A 150 -4.82 4.60 15.84
N THR A 151 -3.62 4.06 15.75
CA THR A 151 -2.47 4.76 15.14
C THR A 151 -2.74 5.05 13.68
N ILE A 152 -3.19 4.06 12.92
CA ILE A 152 -3.49 4.25 11.48
C ILE A 152 -4.60 5.30 11.29
N LYS A 153 -5.68 5.24 12.05
CA LYS A 153 -6.74 6.26 12.00
C LYS A 153 -6.22 7.65 12.28
N ARG A 154 -5.37 7.80 13.30
CA ARG A 154 -4.79 9.11 13.65
C ARG A 154 -3.89 9.65 12.55
N LEU A 155 -3.09 8.80 11.90
CA LEU A 155 -2.24 9.22 10.79
C LEU A 155 -3.05 9.63 9.56
N ILE A 156 -4.13 8.93 9.27
CA ILE A 156 -5.07 9.32 8.19
C ILE A 156 -5.70 10.67 8.51
N GLU A 157 -6.17 10.89 9.74
CA GLU A 157 -6.73 12.16 10.17
C GLU A 157 -5.75 13.32 10.01
N ASP A 158 -4.47 13.09 10.36
CA ASP A 158 -3.42 14.09 10.19
C ASP A 158 -3.26 14.49 8.71
N VAL A 159 -3.29 13.55 7.79
CA VAL A 159 -3.20 13.83 6.34
C VAL A 159 -4.45 14.53 5.83
N LEU A 160 -5.64 14.18 6.33
CA LEU A 160 -6.90 14.83 5.93
C LEU A 160 -6.98 16.30 6.33
N ILE A 161 -6.36 16.67 7.46
CA ILE A 161 -6.39 18.03 8.02
C ILE A 161 -5.33 18.91 7.34
N ASN A 162 -4.24 18.34 6.93
CA ASN A 162 -3.11 19.04 6.35
C ASN A 162 -3.03 18.83 4.83
#